data_3ae9ab5c2a77209975a16bf6b324389f
#
_entry.id   3ae9ab5c2a77209975a16bf6b324389f
#
_cell.length_a   1.000
_cell.length_b   1.000
_cell.length_c   1.000
_cell.angle_alpha   90.00
_cell.angle_beta   90.00
_cell.angle_gamma   90.00
#
_symmetry.space_group_name_H-M   'P 1'
#
loop_
_entity.id
_entity.type
_entity.pdbx_description
1 polymer ?
#
loop_
_entity_poly.entity_id
_entity_poly.type
_entity_poly.pdbx_seq_one_letter_code
_entity_poly.pdbx_strand_id
1 'polypeptide(L)'
;MIKVLAIACVTVSAIVVSAIAQQPAIKRTVLRSIDYPAGYTTVTVMVEVAPGACTGRHTHPGIDSGYVMQGDFVLKIDGKPEQTLKVGDTYETSPQTIHDGCSVSGNKLIDTFVIEKGKPLASPAP
;
A
#
# COMPACT_ATOMS: atom_id res chain seq x y z
N MET A 1 76.15 -6.50 6.88
CA MET A 1 75.05 -6.32 5.90
C MET A 1 73.75 -6.68 6.57
N ILE A 2 72.97 -5.68 7.00
CA ILE A 2 71.67 -5.87 7.66
C ILE A 2 70.58 -5.72 6.61
N LYS A 3 69.83 -6.80 6.35
CA LYS A 3 68.69 -6.78 5.44
C LYS A 3 67.47 -6.32 6.21
N VAL A 4 66.95 -5.14 5.91
CA VAL A 4 65.70 -4.62 6.46
C VAL A 4 64.57 -5.21 5.63
N LEU A 5 63.72 -6.01 6.28
CA LEU A 5 62.50 -6.57 5.68
C LEU A 5 61.37 -5.56 5.84
N ALA A 6 60.88 -4.97 4.75
CA ALA A 6 59.74 -4.08 4.77
C ALA A 6 58.45 -4.92 4.79
N ILE A 7 57.69 -4.85 5.88
CA ILE A 7 56.37 -5.46 5.96
C ILE A 7 55.33 -4.46 5.42
N ALA A 8 54.76 -4.77 4.25
CA ALA A 8 53.65 -3.99 3.70
C ALA A 8 52.35 -4.37 4.43
N CYS A 9 51.80 -3.43 5.17
CA CYS A 9 50.54 -3.60 5.86
C CYS A 9 49.42 -3.29 4.84
N VAL A 10 48.71 -4.32 4.36
CA VAL A 10 47.54 -4.16 3.48
C VAL A 10 46.34 -3.95 4.37
N THR A 11 45.85 -2.71 4.43
CA THR A 11 44.59 -2.40 5.11
C THR A 11 43.41 -2.73 4.20
N VAL A 12 42.66 -3.79 4.51
CA VAL A 12 41.40 -4.14 3.84
C VAL A 12 40.32 -3.27 4.45
N SER A 13 39.89 -2.24 3.72
CA SER A 13 38.71 -1.44 4.07
C SER A 13 37.45 -2.25 3.77
N ALA A 14 36.78 -2.71 4.80
CA ALA A 14 35.47 -3.35 4.70
C ALA A 14 34.42 -2.28 4.35
N ILE A 15 33.87 -2.33 3.13
CA ILE A 15 32.72 -1.51 2.73
C ILE A 15 31.48 -2.13 3.38
N VAL A 16 30.95 -1.48 4.42
CA VAL A 16 29.67 -1.85 5.02
C VAL A 16 28.58 -1.33 4.09
N VAL A 17 28.03 -2.20 3.25
CA VAL A 17 26.83 -1.90 2.45
C VAL A 17 25.65 -2.03 3.41
N SER A 18 25.15 -0.89 3.91
CA SER A 18 23.91 -0.86 4.66
C SER A 18 22.77 -1.22 3.70
N ALA A 19 22.17 -2.40 3.86
CA ALA A 19 20.94 -2.76 3.17
C ALA A 19 19.83 -1.84 3.70
N ILE A 20 19.45 -0.82 2.94
CA ILE A 20 18.26 -0.02 3.21
C ILE A 20 17.08 -0.95 2.95
N ALA A 21 16.38 -1.37 3.99
CA ALA A 21 15.14 -2.12 3.88
C ALA A 21 14.14 -1.25 3.10
N GLN A 22 13.79 -1.68 1.88
CA GLN A 22 12.88 -0.97 1.02
C GLN A 22 11.48 -1.02 1.66
N GLN A 23 10.88 0.13 1.93
CA GLN A 23 9.51 0.22 2.44
C GLN A 23 8.56 -0.45 1.44
N PRO A 24 7.54 -1.20 1.90
CA PRO A 24 6.58 -1.81 0.99
C PRO A 24 5.87 -0.72 0.18
N ALA A 25 5.65 -0.99 -1.12
CA ALA A 25 4.97 -0.04 -2.02
C ALA A 25 3.54 0.28 -1.56
N ILE A 26 2.89 -0.69 -0.91
CA ILE A 26 1.57 -0.56 -0.31
C ILE A 26 1.64 -1.03 1.14
N LYS A 27 1.23 -0.16 2.06
CA LYS A 27 1.12 -0.50 3.48
C LYS A 27 -0.34 -0.38 3.91
N ARG A 28 -0.85 -1.41 4.59
CA ARG A 28 -2.20 -1.43 5.16
C ARG A 28 -2.11 -1.62 6.66
N THR A 29 -2.75 -0.72 7.41
CA THR A 29 -2.81 -0.77 8.87
C THR A 29 -4.27 -0.81 9.31
N VAL A 30 -4.71 -1.90 9.90
CA VAL A 30 -6.06 -1.99 10.47
C VAL A 30 -6.14 -1.07 11.68
N LEU A 31 -7.03 -0.10 11.63
CA LEU A 31 -7.27 0.86 12.71
C LEU A 31 -8.39 0.37 13.63
N ARG A 32 -9.40 -0.27 13.06
CA ARG A 32 -10.55 -0.81 13.80
C ARG A 32 -11.19 -1.95 13.03
N SER A 33 -11.72 -2.92 13.77
CA SER A 33 -12.54 -4.00 13.24
C SER A 33 -13.70 -4.28 14.19
N ILE A 34 -14.91 -4.40 13.65
CA ILE A 34 -16.14 -4.64 14.40
C ILE A 34 -16.98 -5.67 13.64
N ASP A 35 -17.43 -6.71 14.33
CA ASP A 35 -18.37 -7.69 13.76
C ASP A 35 -19.78 -7.12 13.72
N TYR A 36 -20.11 -6.36 12.70
CA TYR A 36 -21.40 -5.74 12.45
C TYR A 36 -21.48 -5.28 10.97
N PRO A 37 -22.69 -5.38 10.32
CA PRO A 37 -23.90 -6.05 10.78
C PRO A 37 -23.76 -7.58 10.89
N ALA A 38 -24.80 -8.28 11.33
CA ALA A 38 -24.77 -9.73 11.49
C ALA A 38 -24.31 -10.43 10.20
N GLY A 39 -23.31 -11.31 10.28
CA GLY A 39 -22.68 -11.99 9.14
C GLY A 39 -21.59 -11.19 8.43
N TYR A 40 -21.29 -9.97 8.88
CA TYR A 40 -20.28 -9.09 8.29
C TYR A 40 -19.28 -8.61 9.33
N THR A 41 -18.15 -8.14 8.83
CA THR A 41 -17.15 -7.38 9.58
C THR A 41 -16.99 -6.02 8.93
N THR A 42 -17.09 -4.95 9.72
CA THR A 42 -16.72 -3.59 9.31
C THR A 42 -15.28 -3.33 9.74
N VAL A 43 -14.42 -3.02 8.78
CA VAL A 43 -12.98 -2.79 9.01
C VAL A 43 -12.60 -1.41 8.52
N THR A 44 -11.94 -0.63 9.38
CA THR A 44 -11.33 0.65 8.99
C THR A 44 -9.83 0.47 8.89
N VAL A 45 -9.28 0.85 7.74
CA VAL A 45 -7.88 0.63 7.37
C VAL A 45 -7.24 1.94 6.94
N MET A 46 -6.06 2.23 7.44
CA MET A 46 -5.15 3.20 6.82
C MET A 46 -4.43 2.51 5.68
N VAL A 47 -4.55 3.04 4.47
CA VAL A 47 -3.81 2.59 3.28
C VAL A 47 -2.80 3.67 2.90
N GLU A 48 -1.54 3.28 2.77
CA GLU A 48 -0.45 4.15 2.33
C GLU A 48 0.10 3.59 1.02
N VAL A 49 0.06 4.39 -0.04
CA VAL A 49 0.63 4.05 -1.35
C VAL A 49 1.88 4.88 -1.57
N ALA A 50 3.00 4.22 -1.86
CA ALA A 50 4.26 4.91 -2.12
C ALA A 50 4.19 5.73 -3.42
N PRO A 51 5.02 6.78 -3.58
CA PRO A 51 5.09 7.55 -4.82
C PRO A 51 5.32 6.65 -6.04
N GLY A 52 4.50 6.82 -7.08
CA GLY A 52 4.55 6.06 -8.34
C GLY A 52 4.03 4.62 -8.24
N ALA A 53 3.51 4.19 -7.11
CA ALA A 53 2.98 2.85 -6.92
C ALA A 53 1.48 2.75 -7.20
N CYS A 54 1.03 1.52 -7.44
CA CYS A 54 -0.39 1.14 -7.58
C CYS A 54 -0.69 -0.05 -6.68
N THR A 55 -1.94 -0.18 -6.24
CA THR A 55 -2.40 -1.32 -5.44
C THR A 55 -2.44 -2.62 -6.22
N GLY A 56 -2.47 -2.54 -7.55
CA GLY A 56 -2.76 -3.64 -8.46
C GLY A 56 -4.27 -3.88 -8.61
N ARG A 57 -4.66 -4.43 -9.74
CA ARG A 57 -6.08 -4.76 -10.01
C ARG A 57 -6.60 -5.78 -9.00
N HIS A 58 -7.69 -5.45 -8.34
CA HIS A 58 -8.27 -6.29 -7.30
C HIS A 58 -9.77 -6.01 -7.11
N THR A 59 -10.41 -6.84 -6.29
CA THR A 59 -11.80 -6.70 -5.85
C THR A 59 -11.88 -6.80 -4.34
N HIS A 60 -12.98 -6.31 -3.79
CA HIS A 60 -13.38 -6.55 -2.39
C HIS A 60 -14.68 -7.35 -2.35
N PRO A 61 -14.89 -8.26 -1.37
CA PRO A 61 -16.14 -9.02 -1.23
C PRO A 61 -17.31 -8.18 -0.70
N GLY A 62 -17.06 -6.92 -0.35
CA GLY A 62 -18.05 -5.99 0.17
C GLY A 62 -17.80 -4.57 -0.33
N ILE A 63 -18.45 -3.61 0.31
CA ILE A 63 -18.29 -2.19 0.01
C ILE A 63 -16.92 -1.72 0.50
N ASP A 64 -16.29 -0.87 -0.30
CA ASP A 64 -15.17 -0.04 0.09
C ASP A 64 -15.59 1.43 0.00
N SER A 65 -15.39 2.18 1.07
CA SER A 65 -15.65 3.62 1.15
C SER A 65 -14.41 4.32 1.68
N GLY A 66 -13.78 5.12 0.82
CA GLY A 66 -12.50 5.74 1.09
C GLY A 66 -12.54 7.27 1.18
N TYR A 67 -11.55 7.81 1.89
CA TYR A 67 -11.30 9.24 2.06
C TYR A 67 -9.81 9.53 1.88
N VAL A 68 -9.47 10.52 1.06
CA VAL A 68 -8.09 10.94 0.81
C VAL A 68 -7.63 11.88 1.91
N MET A 69 -6.74 11.41 2.78
CA MET A 69 -6.18 12.21 3.87
C MET A 69 -4.95 13.01 3.46
N GLN A 70 -4.13 12.45 2.57
CA GLN A 70 -2.87 13.04 2.15
C GLN A 70 -2.50 12.61 0.74
N GLY A 71 -1.89 13.52 -0.02
CA GLY A 71 -1.38 13.26 -1.37
C GLY A 71 -2.47 13.24 -2.44
N ASP A 72 -2.24 12.45 -3.48
CA ASP A 72 -3.14 12.25 -4.62
C ASP A 72 -3.57 10.79 -4.70
N PHE A 73 -4.74 10.54 -5.28
CA PHE A 73 -5.23 9.19 -5.53
C PHE A 73 -5.86 9.09 -6.91
N VAL A 74 -5.36 8.20 -7.72
CA VAL A 74 -5.90 7.91 -9.06
C VAL A 74 -6.64 6.59 -8.99
N LEU A 75 -7.97 6.66 -9.01
CA LEU A 75 -8.85 5.49 -8.97
C LEU A 75 -9.25 5.09 -10.39
N LYS A 76 -8.96 3.85 -10.74
CA LYS A 76 -9.28 3.21 -12.02
C LYS A 76 -10.28 2.09 -11.76
N ILE A 77 -11.51 2.27 -12.22
CA ILE A 77 -12.57 1.27 -12.14
C ILE A 77 -12.83 0.74 -13.56
N ASP A 78 -12.88 -0.56 -13.73
CA ASP A 78 -13.17 -1.19 -15.03
C ASP A 78 -14.47 -0.65 -15.63
N GLY A 79 -14.40 -0.24 -16.89
CA GLY A 79 -15.54 0.31 -17.63
C GLY A 79 -15.95 1.73 -17.25
N LYS A 80 -15.19 2.42 -16.37
CA LYS A 80 -15.44 3.82 -16.00
C LYS A 80 -14.24 4.72 -16.34
N PRO A 81 -14.46 6.03 -16.55
CA PRO A 81 -13.37 6.98 -16.66
C PRO A 81 -12.51 6.98 -15.39
N GLU A 82 -11.21 7.18 -15.57
CA GLU A 82 -10.25 7.35 -14.47
C GLU A 82 -10.61 8.60 -13.64
N GLN A 83 -10.51 8.50 -12.34
CA GLN A 83 -10.77 9.58 -11.40
C GLN A 83 -9.48 9.99 -10.70
N THR A 84 -9.12 11.26 -10.78
CA THR A 84 -8.03 11.85 -9.98
C THR A 84 -8.62 12.55 -8.78
N LEU A 85 -8.30 12.05 -7.59
CA LEU A 85 -8.80 12.52 -6.31
C LEU A 85 -7.67 13.21 -5.52
N LYS A 86 -8.04 14.18 -4.71
CA LYS A 86 -7.15 14.98 -3.86
C LYS A 86 -7.61 14.94 -2.41
N VAL A 87 -6.82 15.49 -1.53
CA VAL A 87 -7.16 15.61 -0.09
C VAL A 87 -8.55 16.19 0.10
N GLY A 88 -9.38 15.49 0.88
CA GLY A 88 -10.77 15.83 1.16
C GLY A 88 -11.79 15.13 0.26
N ASP A 89 -11.36 14.55 -0.86
CA ASP A 89 -12.25 13.79 -1.73
C ASP A 89 -12.55 12.40 -1.15
N THR A 90 -13.71 11.89 -1.51
CA THR A 90 -14.17 10.55 -1.16
C THR A 90 -14.40 9.72 -2.41
N TYR A 91 -14.36 8.40 -2.24
CA TYR A 91 -14.67 7.44 -3.29
C TYR A 91 -15.37 6.21 -2.72
N GLU A 92 -15.93 5.42 -3.59
CA GLU A 92 -16.52 4.13 -3.21
C GLU A 92 -16.34 3.11 -4.32
N THR A 93 -16.23 1.84 -3.95
CA THR A 93 -16.35 0.71 -4.84
C THR A 93 -17.40 -0.27 -4.33
N SER A 94 -18.28 -0.69 -5.23
CA SER A 94 -19.29 -1.72 -4.92
C SER A 94 -18.63 -3.10 -4.81
N PRO A 95 -19.27 -4.07 -4.14
CA PRO A 95 -18.77 -5.42 -4.04
C PRO A 95 -18.38 -6.02 -5.41
N GLN A 96 -17.25 -6.72 -5.45
CA GLN A 96 -16.70 -7.41 -6.64
C GLN A 96 -16.35 -6.49 -7.82
N THR A 97 -16.31 -5.19 -7.61
CA THR A 97 -15.86 -4.24 -8.66
C THR A 97 -14.35 -4.34 -8.83
N ILE A 98 -13.90 -4.64 -10.06
CA ILE A 98 -12.47 -4.65 -10.39
C ILE A 98 -11.97 -3.21 -10.48
N HIS A 99 -10.97 -2.90 -9.69
CA HIS A 99 -10.36 -1.57 -9.65
C HIS A 99 -8.87 -1.61 -9.29
N ASP A 100 -8.20 -0.50 -9.52
CA ASP A 100 -6.81 -0.24 -9.13
C ASP A 100 -6.69 1.18 -8.57
N GLY A 101 -5.85 1.36 -7.60
CA GLY A 101 -5.57 2.64 -6.97
C GLY A 101 -4.10 3.00 -7.06
N CYS A 102 -3.78 4.10 -7.71
CA CYS A 102 -2.41 4.57 -7.89
C CYS A 102 -2.18 5.91 -7.19
N SER A 103 -0.92 6.25 -6.94
CA SER A 103 -0.54 7.58 -6.49
C SER A 103 0.73 8.03 -7.20
N VAL A 104 0.77 9.29 -7.63
CA VAL A 104 1.95 9.90 -8.23
C VAL A 104 2.94 10.36 -7.16
N SER A 105 2.44 11.06 -6.15
CA SER A 105 3.26 11.68 -5.10
C SER A 105 3.33 10.88 -3.80
N GLY A 106 2.61 9.77 -3.72
CA GLY A 106 2.34 9.03 -2.49
C GLY A 106 1.10 9.55 -1.80
N ASN A 107 0.39 8.67 -1.07
CA ASN A 107 -0.83 9.06 -0.37
C ASN A 107 -1.03 8.34 0.96
N LYS A 108 -2.00 8.85 1.70
CA LYS A 108 -2.66 8.17 2.83
C LYS A 108 -4.16 8.26 2.65
N LEU A 109 -4.80 7.11 2.70
CA LEU A 109 -6.24 6.96 2.60
C LEU A 109 -6.77 6.36 3.90
N ILE A 110 -8.00 6.68 4.24
CA ILE A 110 -8.80 5.94 5.22
C ILE A 110 -9.91 5.24 4.47
N ASP A 111 -9.87 3.92 4.49
CA ASP A 111 -10.87 3.06 3.87
C ASP A 111 -11.69 2.35 4.93
N THR A 112 -13.00 2.33 4.75
CA THR A 112 -13.92 1.54 5.55
C THR A 112 -14.57 0.50 4.66
N PHE A 113 -14.34 -0.76 5.02
CA PHE A 113 -14.87 -1.93 4.33
C PHE A 113 -16.00 -2.54 5.16
N VAL A 114 -17.07 -2.94 4.48
CA VAL A 114 -18.09 -3.83 5.07
C VAL A 114 -18.07 -5.11 4.27
N ILE A 115 -17.46 -6.14 4.81
CA ILE A 115 -17.18 -7.40 4.13
C ILE A 115 -17.86 -8.58 4.81
N GLU A 116 -18.25 -9.57 4.05
CA GLU A 116 -18.76 -10.84 4.57
C GLU A 116 -17.72 -11.49 5.50
N LYS A 117 -18.16 -11.91 6.67
CA LYS A 117 -17.31 -12.49 7.71
C LYS A 117 -16.55 -13.71 7.19
N GLY A 118 -15.25 -13.74 7.46
CA GLY A 118 -14.36 -14.84 7.02
C GLY A 118 -13.88 -14.74 5.58
N LYS A 119 -14.28 -13.73 4.81
CA LYS A 119 -13.74 -13.47 3.48
C LYS A 119 -12.46 -12.63 3.57
N PRO A 120 -11.52 -12.78 2.63
CA PRO A 120 -10.34 -11.91 2.55
C PRO A 120 -10.77 -10.48 2.22
N LEU A 121 -10.04 -9.49 2.75
CA LEU A 121 -10.33 -8.07 2.50
C LEU A 121 -10.28 -7.72 1.02
N ALA A 122 -9.32 -8.29 0.29
CA ALA A 122 -9.12 -8.07 -1.14
C ALA A 122 -8.68 -9.36 -1.82
N SER A 123 -9.01 -9.51 -3.10
CA SER A 123 -8.56 -10.60 -3.96
C SER A 123 -8.01 -10.03 -5.26
N PRO A 124 -6.85 -10.53 -5.75
CA PRO A 124 -6.33 -10.11 -7.05
C PRO A 124 -7.34 -10.36 -8.17
N ALA A 125 -7.36 -9.47 -9.15
CA ALA A 125 -8.18 -9.58 -10.36
C ALA A 125 -7.29 -9.62 -11.62
N PRO A 126 -7.75 -10.25 -12.72
CA PRO A 126 -7.00 -10.33 -13.97
C PRO A 126 -6.82 -8.97 -14.66
#